data_476ec978cc082c20b9db235baf4a16a9
#
_entry.id   476ec978cc082c20b9db235baf4a16a9
#
_cell.length_a   1.000
_cell.length_b   1.000
_cell.length_c   1.000
_cell.angle_alpha   90.00
_cell.angle_beta   90.00
_cell.angle_gamma   90.00
#
_symmetry.space_group_name_H-M   'P 1'
#
loop_
_entity.id
_entity.type
_entity.pdbx_description
1 polymer ?
#
loop_
_entity_poly.entity_id
_entity_poly.type
_entity_poly.pdbx_seq_one_letter_code
_entity_poly.pdbx_strand_id
1 'polypeptide(L)'
;MTHPANSVVNGLSVDVEDWFQVGAFEGVIDRDSWESLSDRVERNCDAILQMFADADVKATFFTLGWVAQRHPALLRRIVEEGHELASHGWDHARVFTMDKASFAADIERARK
;
A
#
# COMPACT_ATOMS: atom_id res chain seq x y z
N MET A 1 8.16 24.08 6.37
CA MET A 1 8.62 24.79 5.14
C MET A 1 7.43 25.46 4.47
N THR A 2 7.58 26.70 4.10
CA THR A 2 6.53 27.43 3.37
C THR A 2 6.86 27.44 1.87
N HIS A 3 5.83 27.32 1.04
CA HIS A 3 5.97 27.38 -0.41
C HIS A 3 5.62 28.77 -0.92
N PRO A 4 6.33 29.31 -1.92
CA PRO A 4 5.90 30.52 -2.59
C PRO A 4 4.49 30.34 -3.17
N ALA A 5 3.73 31.44 -3.25
CA ALA A 5 2.33 31.40 -3.70
C ALA A 5 2.15 30.81 -5.10
N ASN A 6 3.17 30.91 -5.97
CA ASN A 6 3.15 30.42 -7.34
C ASN A 6 4.00 29.16 -7.56
N SER A 7 4.44 28.50 -6.49
CA SER A 7 5.22 27.27 -6.63
C SER A 7 4.30 26.08 -6.94
N VAL A 8 4.83 25.10 -7.68
CA VAL A 8 4.15 23.84 -7.93
C VAL A 8 4.40 22.90 -6.76
N VAL A 9 3.31 22.34 -6.22
CA VAL A 9 3.38 21.33 -5.17
C VAL A 9 2.99 19.98 -5.77
N ASN A 10 3.88 19.01 -5.70
CA ASN A 10 3.65 17.68 -6.23
C ASN A 10 3.27 16.71 -5.11
N GLY A 11 2.33 15.82 -5.43
CA GLY A 11 2.00 14.70 -4.54
C GLY A 11 2.83 13.48 -4.92
N LEU A 12 3.22 12.70 -3.90
CA LEU A 12 3.93 11.45 -4.08
C LEU A 12 3.19 10.34 -3.36
N SER A 13 2.92 9.26 -4.04
CA SER A 13 2.23 8.12 -3.45
C SER A 13 2.94 6.81 -3.77
N VAL A 14 2.75 5.84 -2.89
CA VAL A 14 3.29 4.48 -3.03
C VAL A 14 2.16 3.50 -2.76
N ASP A 15 1.99 2.54 -3.63
CA ASP A 15 1.07 1.43 -3.39
C ASP A 15 1.84 0.31 -2.67
N VAL A 16 1.42 -0.01 -1.44
CA VAL A 16 2.07 -1.04 -0.64
C VAL A 16 1.38 -2.36 -0.89
N GLU A 17 1.95 -3.12 -1.80
CA GLU A 17 1.47 -4.43 -2.22
C GLU A 17 2.65 -5.28 -2.66
N ASP A 18 2.47 -6.60 -2.65
CA ASP A 18 3.54 -7.48 -3.09
C ASP A 18 3.43 -7.74 -4.61
N TRP A 19 4.51 -8.27 -5.19
CA TRP A 19 4.62 -8.50 -6.63
C TRP A 19 3.53 -9.40 -7.17
N PHE A 20 3.03 -10.35 -6.37
CA PHE A 20 2.00 -11.30 -6.81
C PHE A 20 0.58 -10.76 -6.72
N GLN A 21 0.39 -9.55 -6.20
CA GLN A 21 -0.94 -8.97 -5.96
C GLN A 21 -1.42 -8.05 -7.08
N VAL A 22 -0.57 -7.74 -8.03
CA VAL A 22 -0.93 -6.83 -9.13
C VAL A 22 -1.83 -7.53 -10.15
N GLY A 23 -2.70 -6.74 -10.80
CA GLY A 23 -3.65 -7.26 -11.77
C GLY A 23 -3.03 -8.01 -12.94
N ALA A 24 -1.78 -7.69 -13.31
CA ALA A 24 -1.07 -8.34 -14.39
C ALA A 24 -0.87 -9.85 -14.16
N PHE A 25 -0.85 -10.30 -12.92
CA PHE A 25 -0.64 -11.69 -12.57
C PHE A 25 -1.92 -12.45 -12.21
N GLU A 26 -3.08 -11.81 -12.27
CA GLU A 26 -4.35 -12.46 -11.88
C GLU A 26 -4.61 -13.76 -12.64
N GLY A 27 -4.20 -13.84 -13.91
CA GLY A 27 -4.43 -15.02 -14.75
C GLY A 27 -3.40 -16.13 -14.57
N VAL A 28 -2.29 -15.91 -13.87
CA VAL A 28 -1.20 -16.87 -13.70
C VAL A 28 -0.93 -17.24 -12.25
N ILE A 29 -1.29 -16.39 -11.30
CA ILE A 29 -1.08 -16.64 -9.87
C ILE A 29 -2.42 -16.79 -9.18
N ASP A 30 -2.64 -17.96 -8.58
CA ASP A 30 -3.83 -18.24 -7.82
C ASP A 30 -3.81 -17.46 -6.49
N ARG A 31 -4.91 -16.80 -6.15
CA ARG A 31 -5.09 -16.08 -4.89
C ARG A 31 -4.78 -16.97 -3.68
N ASP A 32 -5.15 -18.25 -3.74
CA ASP A 32 -4.94 -19.19 -2.64
C ASP A 32 -3.47 -19.53 -2.41
N SER A 33 -2.58 -19.23 -3.37
CA SER A 33 -1.16 -19.51 -3.24
C SER A 33 -0.38 -18.36 -2.57
N TRP A 34 -0.99 -17.23 -2.30
CA TRP A 34 -0.29 -16.03 -1.80
C TRP A 34 0.50 -16.28 -0.53
N GLU A 35 -0.02 -17.07 0.39
CA GLU A 35 0.66 -17.33 1.65
C GLU A 35 1.92 -18.17 1.50
N SER A 36 2.02 -18.94 0.42
CA SER A 36 3.18 -19.78 0.13
C SER A 36 4.23 -19.09 -0.74
N LEU A 37 3.92 -17.92 -1.29
CA LEU A 37 4.85 -17.17 -2.14
C LEU A 37 5.82 -16.34 -1.29
N SER A 38 7.06 -16.23 -1.76
CA SER A 38 8.05 -15.37 -1.12
C SER A 38 7.65 -13.92 -1.28
N ASP A 39 7.45 -13.22 -0.17
CA ASP A 39 7.13 -11.81 -0.23
C ASP A 39 8.40 -10.94 -0.36
N ARG A 40 8.23 -9.77 -0.91
CA ARG A 40 9.29 -8.78 -1.09
C ARG A 40 8.88 -7.40 -0.60
N VAL A 41 7.61 -7.26 -0.17
CA VAL A 41 7.04 -5.96 0.15
C VAL A 41 7.78 -5.27 1.28
N GLU A 42 8.13 -5.99 2.35
CA GLU A 42 8.83 -5.40 3.49
C GLU A 42 10.21 -4.87 3.08
N ARG A 43 10.99 -5.70 2.41
CA ARG A 43 12.33 -5.32 1.96
C ARG A 43 12.30 -4.14 0.99
N ASN A 44 11.36 -4.17 0.04
CA ASN A 44 11.25 -3.12 -0.97
C ASN A 44 10.75 -1.82 -0.34
N CYS A 45 9.81 -1.89 0.60
CA CYS A 45 9.34 -0.71 1.32
C CYS A 45 10.43 -0.12 2.22
N ASP A 46 11.25 -0.96 2.86
CA ASP A 46 12.38 -0.47 3.64
C ASP A 46 13.34 0.35 2.78
N ALA A 47 13.62 -0.11 1.56
CA ALA A 47 14.48 0.61 0.63
C ALA A 47 13.86 1.96 0.21
N ILE A 48 12.56 1.97 -0.07
CA ILE A 48 11.84 3.19 -0.45
C ILE A 48 11.82 4.19 0.71
N LEU A 49 11.53 3.71 1.92
CA LEU A 49 11.50 4.55 3.11
C LEU A 49 12.87 5.18 3.39
N GLN A 50 13.93 4.43 3.20
CA GLN A 50 15.29 4.95 3.35
C GLN A 50 15.59 6.03 2.30
N MET A 51 15.19 5.79 1.05
CA MET A 51 15.36 6.76 -0.03
C MET A 51 14.62 8.06 0.27
N PHE A 52 13.39 7.96 0.77
CA PHE A 52 12.58 9.15 1.11
C PHE A 52 13.17 9.90 2.31
N ALA A 53 13.71 9.17 3.30
CA ALA A 53 14.38 9.80 4.44
C ALA A 53 15.62 10.58 3.97
N ASP A 54 16.42 9.98 3.10
CA ASP A 54 17.63 10.61 2.57
C ASP A 54 17.32 11.85 1.74
N ALA A 55 16.21 11.85 1.00
CA ALA A 55 15.77 12.97 0.18
C ALA A 55 14.90 13.98 0.93
N ASP A 56 14.54 13.69 2.19
CA ASP A 56 13.65 14.50 3.01
C ASP A 56 12.30 14.77 2.33
N VAL A 57 11.69 13.72 1.80
CA VAL A 57 10.36 13.78 1.18
C VAL A 57 9.38 12.92 1.93
N LYS A 58 8.11 13.31 1.88
CA LYS A 58 6.99 12.58 2.47
C LYS A 58 6.04 12.14 1.38
N ALA A 59 5.35 11.01 1.64
CA ALA A 59 4.44 10.41 0.66
C ALA A 59 3.19 9.87 1.36
N THR A 60 2.19 9.53 0.55
CA THR A 60 1.03 8.77 1.00
C THR A 60 1.25 7.31 0.60
N PHE A 61 1.15 6.41 1.57
CA PHE A 61 1.31 4.97 1.36
C PHE A 61 -0.07 4.30 1.38
N PHE A 62 -0.57 3.95 0.19
CA PHE A 62 -1.83 3.24 0.02
C PHE A 62 -1.58 1.75 0.23
N THR A 63 -2.01 1.21 1.37
CA THR A 63 -1.63 -0.11 1.84
C THR A 63 -2.78 -1.09 1.75
N LEU A 64 -2.53 -2.26 1.15
CA LEU A 64 -3.48 -3.37 1.18
C LEU A 64 -3.61 -3.90 2.59
N GLY A 65 -4.84 -4.18 3.03
CA GLY A 65 -5.11 -4.76 4.34
C GLY A 65 -4.42 -6.11 4.53
N TRP A 66 -4.36 -6.92 3.49
CA TRP A 66 -3.65 -8.21 3.50
C TRP A 66 -2.18 -8.05 3.90
N VAL A 67 -1.51 -7.02 3.36
CA VAL A 67 -0.13 -6.70 3.71
C VAL A 67 -0.04 -6.17 5.14
N ALA A 68 -0.95 -5.27 5.51
CA ALA A 68 -0.98 -4.68 6.85
C ALA A 68 -1.09 -5.73 7.95
N GLN A 69 -1.91 -6.74 7.74
CA GLN A 69 -2.11 -7.83 8.70
C GLN A 69 -0.81 -8.62 8.91
N ARG A 70 -0.03 -8.81 7.87
CA ARG A 70 1.21 -9.59 7.91
C ARG A 70 2.44 -8.81 8.35
N HIS A 71 2.43 -7.51 8.13
CA HIS A 71 3.61 -6.66 8.37
C HIS A 71 3.25 -5.43 9.21
N PRO A 72 2.73 -5.60 10.43
CA PRO A 72 2.33 -4.45 11.25
C PRO A 72 3.50 -3.52 11.62
N ALA A 73 4.70 -4.06 11.75
CA ALA A 73 5.88 -3.25 12.03
C ALA A 73 6.22 -2.30 10.88
N LEU A 74 5.98 -2.73 9.65
CA LEU A 74 6.17 -1.89 8.47
C LEU A 74 5.23 -0.68 8.51
N LEU A 75 3.95 -0.91 8.85
CA LEU A 75 2.98 0.17 8.95
C LEU A 75 3.35 1.18 10.04
N ARG A 76 3.80 0.68 11.19
CA ARG A 76 4.28 1.55 12.26
C ARG A 76 5.45 2.41 11.80
N ARG A 77 6.39 1.83 11.08
CA ARG A 77 7.54 2.56 10.55
C ARG A 77 7.13 3.64 9.56
N ILE A 78 6.18 3.35 8.66
CA ILE A 78 5.65 4.33 7.70
C ILE A 78 5.11 5.56 8.44
N VAL A 79 4.29 5.35 9.47
CA VAL A 79 3.69 6.43 10.24
C VAL A 79 4.74 7.18 11.07
N GLU A 80 5.66 6.46 11.72
CA GLU A 80 6.71 7.05 12.55
C GLU A 80 7.65 7.93 11.75
N GLU A 81 7.87 7.61 10.48
CA GLU A 81 8.71 8.42 9.60
C GLU A 81 7.95 9.60 8.96
N GLY A 82 6.69 9.82 9.37
CA GLY A 82 5.93 11.01 9.01
C GLY A 82 5.14 10.92 7.72
N HIS A 83 5.00 9.74 7.15
CA HIS A 83 4.20 9.53 5.95
C HIS A 83 2.72 9.35 6.29
N GLU A 84 1.85 9.63 5.31
CA GLU A 84 0.43 9.35 5.43
C GLU A 84 0.17 7.88 5.10
N LEU A 85 -0.62 7.21 5.93
CA LEU A 85 -1.06 5.84 5.69
C LEU A 85 -2.51 5.85 5.23
N ALA A 86 -2.78 5.24 4.08
CA ALA A 86 -4.12 5.19 3.50
C ALA A 86 -4.46 3.76 3.06
N SER A 87 -5.73 3.51 2.81
CA SER A 87 -6.23 2.20 2.41
C SER A 87 -6.12 2.01 0.90
N HIS A 88 -5.73 0.79 0.49
CA HIS A 88 -5.74 0.33 -0.91
C HIS A 88 -6.68 -0.88 -1.08
N GLY A 89 -7.68 -1.02 -0.20
CA GLY A 89 -8.53 -2.20 -0.14
C GLY A 89 -7.86 -3.34 0.63
N TRP A 90 -8.49 -4.51 0.62
CA TRP A 90 -7.94 -5.64 1.37
C TRP A 90 -6.90 -6.44 0.58
N ASP A 91 -7.24 -6.89 -0.65
CA ASP A 91 -6.40 -7.82 -1.40
C ASP A 91 -6.33 -7.52 -2.90
N HIS A 92 -6.53 -6.28 -3.28
CA HIS A 92 -6.46 -5.82 -4.67
C HIS A 92 -7.55 -6.38 -5.58
N ALA A 93 -8.65 -6.87 -5.00
CA ALA A 93 -9.80 -7.32 -5.79
C ALA A 93 -10.44 -6.11 -6.49
N ARG A 94 -10.80 -6.29 -7.76
CA ARG A 94 -11.33 -5.19 -8.56
C ARG A 94 -12.78 -4.90 -8.19
N VAL A 95 -13.13 -3.62 -8.09
CA VAL A 95 -14.47 -3.18 -7.70
C VAL A 95 -15.55 -3.74 -8.61
N PHE A 96 -15.28 -3.85 -9.92
CA PHE A 96 -16.26 -4.37 -10.87
C PHE A 96 -16.56 -5.86 -10.70
N THR A 97 -15.77 -6.59 -9.90
CA THR A 97 -16.04 -7.98 -9.53
C THR A 97 -16.87 -8.09 -8.26
N MET A 98 -17.18 -6.98 -7.61
CA MET A 98 -17.88 -6.91 -6.33
C MET A 98 -19.30 -6.42 -6.49
N ASP A 99 -20.21 -6.90 -5.64
CA ASP A 99 -21.47 -6.24 -5.44
C ASP A 99 -21.37 -5.17 -4.34
N LYS A 100 -22.46 -4.47 -4.07
CA LYS A 100 -22.46 -3.40 -3.06
C LYS A 100 -22.06 -3.91 -1.67
N ALA A 101 -22.55 -5.08 -1.28
CA ALA A 101 -22.30 -5.64 0.05
C ALA A 101 -20.83 -6.08 0.19
N SER A 102 -20.27 -6.74 -0.81
CA SER A 102 -18.89 -7.18 -0.76
C SER A 102 -17.91 -6.02 -0.87
N PHE A 103 -18.25 -4.97 -1.61
CA PHE A 103 -17.46 -3.75 -1.66
C PHE A 103 -17.41 -3.06 -0.29
N ALA A 104 -18.57 -2.92 0.36
CA ALA A 104 -18.64 -2.33 1.70
C ALA A 104 -17.86 -3.15 2.72
N ALA A 105 -17.94 -4.47 2.65
CA ALA A 105 -17.18 -5.38 3.53
C ALA A 105 -15.68 -5.27 3.31
N ASP A 106 -15.24 -5.12 2.07
CA ASP A 106 -13.82 -4.94 1.74
C ASP A 106 -13.25 -3.67 2.35
N ILE A 107 -13.96 -2.56 2.19
CA ILE A 107 -13.56 -1.27 2.76
C ILE A 107 -13.48 -1.36 4.29
N GLU A 108 -14.48 -1.94 4.92
CA GLU A 108 -14.55 -2.06 6.37
C GLU A 108 -13.41 -2.93 6.90
N ARG A 109 -13.13 -4.05 6.25
CA ARG A 109 -12.04 -4.95 6.61
C ARG A 109 -10.67 -4.28 6.48
N ALA A 110 -10.45 -3.58 5.39
CA ALA A 110 -9.18 -2.91 5.12
C ALA A 110 -8.92 -1.75 6.07
N ARG A 111 -9.97 -1.07 6.53
CA ARG A 111 -9.86 0.07 7.43
C ARG A 111 -9.37 -0.31 8.83
N LYS A 112 -9.64 -1.50 9.24
CA LYS A 112 -9.24 -2.00 10.56
C LYS A 112 -7.79 -2.45 10.56
#